data_83564f76fc857ca7a34e776cc69c6d93
#
_entry.id   83564f76fc857ca7a34e776cc69c6d93
#
_cell.length_a   1.000
_cell.length_b   1.000
_cell.length_c   1.000
_cell.angle_alpha   90.00
_cell.angle_beta   90.00
_cell.angle_gamma   90.00
#
_symmetry.space_group_name_H-M   'P 1'
#
loop_
_entity.id
_entity.type
_entity.pdbx_description
1 polymer ?
#
loop_
_entity_poly.entity_id
_entity_poly.type
_entity_poly.pdbx_seq_one_letter_code
_entity_poly.pdbx_strand_id
1 'polypeptide(L)'
;MLTVGTYLADRYEIVSKIGAGGMSDVYKAKDHILGRFVAIKVLRNEFSEDRSFVAKFRTEAQSAAGLEHPNIVNIYDVGSEEGLHYIVMEYVEGITLKTYIEKKGQLSFKESVSIAIQVARGIEAAHNKQITHRDIKPQNIIISTEGKVKVTDFGIA
;
A
#
# COMPACT_ATOMS: atom_id res chain seq x y z
N MET A 1 -3.99 -9.73 15.65
CA MET A 1 -3.40 -10.27 14.42
C MET A 1 -4.44 -11.13 13.69
N LEU A 2 -4.61 -10.90 12.40
CA LEU A 2 -5.54 -11.71 11.61
C LEU A 2 -4.90 -13.04 11.23
N THR A 3 -5.70 -14.08 11.20
CA THR A 3 -5.26 -15.43 10.82
C THR A 3 -5.70 -15.74 9.39
N VAL A 4 -4.96 -16.63 8.73
CA VAL A 4 -5.32 -17.14 7.41
C VAL A 4 -6.73 -17.75 7.47
N GLY A 5 -7.56 -17.42 6.48
CA GLY A 5 -8.94 -17.87 6.41
C GLY A 5 -9.95 -16.96 7.06
N THR A 6 -9.51 -15.89 7.78
CA THR A 6 -10.42 -14.89 8.33
C THR A 6 -11.03 -14.06 7.19
N TYR A 7 -12.33 -13.78 7.29
CA TYR A 7 -13.05 -12.93 6.34
C TYR A 7 -13.31 -11.55 6.92
N LEU A 8 -13.09 -10.51 6.11
CA LEU A 8 -13.48 -9.14 6.40
C LEU A 8 -14.62 -8.76 5.46
N ALA A 9 -15.67 -8.13 6.02
CA ALA A 9 -16.86 -7.67 5.28
C ALA A 9 -17.52 -8.80 4.47
N ASP A 10 -17.41 -10.05 4.93
CA ASP A 10 -17.91 -11.24 4.23
C ASP A 10 -17.43 -11.32 2.77
N ARG A 11 -16.33 -10.69 2.47
CA ARG A 11 -15.85 -10.52 1.10
C ARG A 11 -14.36 -10.85 0.93
N TYR A 12 -13.54 -10.38 1.85
CA TYR A 12 -12.08 -10.50 1.72
C TYR A 12 -11.57 -11.61 2.63
N GLU A 13 -11.03 -12.65 2.03
CA GLU A 13 -10.43 -13.77 2.75
C GLU A 13 -8.93 -13.55 2.89
N ILE A 14 -8.42 -13.53 4.13
CA ILE A 14 -7.00 -13.38 4.41
C ILE A 14 -6.24 -14.62 3.94
N VAL A 15 -5.27 -14.43 3.07
CA VAL A 15 -4.45 -15.49 2.49
C VAL A 15 -3.09 -15.60 3.18
N SER A 16 -2.42 -14.47 3.40
CA SER A 16 -1.11 -14.43 4.05
C SER A 16 -0.78 -13.03 4.54
N LYS A 17 0.15 -12.95 5.49
CA LYS A 17 0.71 -11.66 5.93
C LYS A 17 1.91 -11.34 5.04
N ILE A 18 1.92 -10.16 4.44
CA ILE A 18 2.95 -9.76 3.49
C ILE A 18 3.79 -8.57 3.95
N GLY A 19 3.41 -7.90 5.03
CA GLY A 19 4.20 -6.79 5.54
C GLY A 19 3.82 -6.42 6.95
N ALA A 20 4.75 -5.73 7.64
CA ALA A 20 4.54 -5.20 8.98
C ALA A 20 5.19 -3.83 9.06
N GLY A 21 4.41 -2.84 9.44
CA GLY A 21 4.89 -1.48 9.66
C GLY A 21 4.81 -1.07 11.12
N GLY A 22 5.04 0.20 11.40
CA GLY A 22 4.98 0.74 12.75
C GLY A 22 3.59 0.67 13.37
N MET A 23 2.57 1.06 12.62
CA MET A 23 1.19 1.15 13.11
C MET A 23 0.26 0.10 12.50
N SER A 24 0.66 -0.54 11.40
CA SER A 24 -0.22 -1.41 10.64
C SER A 24 0.51 -2.65 10.14
N ASP A 25 -0.27 -3.69 9.91
CA ASP A 25 0.16 -4.90 9.22
C ASP A 25 -0.52 -4.95 7.86
N VAL A 26 0.13 -5.57 6.88
CA VAL A 26 -0.42 -5.71 5.54
C VAL A 26 -0.59 -7.19 5.22
N TYR A 27 -1.76 -7.52 4.69
CA TYR A 27 -2.12 -8.90 4.33
C TYR A 27 -2.49 -8.98 2.85
N LYS A 28 -2.16 -10.12 2.25
CA LYS A 28 -2.73 -10.51 0.96
C LYS A 28 -4.08 -11.15 1.23
N ALA A 29 -5.09 -10.77 0.47
CA ALA A 29 -6.43 -11.32 0.62
C ALA A 29 -7.07 -11.61 -0.73
N LYS A 30 -8.03 -12.50 -0.74
CA LYS A 30 -8.83 -12.82 -1.93
C LYS A 30 -10.16 -12.06 -1.83
N ASP A 31 -10.43 -11.24 -2.81
CA ASP A 31 -11.74 -10.60 -2.98
C ASP A 31 -12.65 -11.56 -3.72
N HIS A 32 -13.59 -12.16 -3.01
CA HIS A 32 -14.49 -13.16 -3.59
C HIS A 32 -15.62 -12.58 -4.42
N ILE A 33 -15.86 -11.27 -4.35
CA ILE A 33 -16.87 -10.62 -5.18
C ILE A 33 -16.32 -10.34 -6.57
N LEU A 34 -15.12 -9.77 -6.66
CA LEU A 34 -14.51 -9.43 -7.94
C LEU A 34 -13.53 -10.51 -8.46
N GLY A 35 -13.28 -11.55 -7.66
CA GLY A 35 -12.42 -12.66 -8.09
C GLY A 35 -10.96 -12.27 -8.28
N ARG A 36 -10.44 -11.39 -7.42
CA ARG A 36 -9.05 -10.91 -7.53
C ARG A 36 -8.36 -10.88 -6.18
N PHE A 37 -7.03 -10.84 -6.20
CA PHE A 37 -6.26 -10.59 -4.99
C PHE A 37 -6.18 -9.08 -4.71
N VAL A 38 -6.18 -8.75 -3.43
CA VAL A 38 -6.01 -7.38 -2.93
C VAL A 38 -5.01 -7.38 -1.78
N ALA A 39 -4.47 -6.21 -1.45
CA ALA A 39 -3.70 -6.01 -0.23
C ALA A 39 -4.60 -5.31 0.79
N ILE A 40 -4.57 -5.77 2.03
CA ILE A 40 -5.35 -5.16 3.11
C ILE A 40 -4.39 -4.70 4.19
N LYS A 41 -4.40 -3.39 4.44
CA LYS A 41 -3.63 -2.75 5.49
C LYS A 41 -4.52 -2.62 6.71
N VAL A 42 -4.10 -3.20 7.83
CA VAL A 42 -4.89 -3.28 9.06
C VAL A 42 -4.18 -2.50 10.16
N LEU A 43 -4.89 -1.56 10.79
CA LEU A 43 -4.37 -0.84 11.94
C LEU A 43 -4.20 -1.82 13.10
N ARG A 44 -3.01 -1.82 13.72
CA ARG A 44 -2.74 -2.72 14.85
C ARG A 44 -3.65 -2.42 16.02
N ASN A 45 -4.03 -3.46 16.76
CA ASN A 45 -4.97 -3.36 17.89
C ASN A 45 -4.53 -2.35 18.95
N GLU A 46 -3.23 -2.24 19.20
CA GLU A 46 -2.67 -1.27 20.16
C GLU A 46 -2.96 0.19 19.80
N PHE A 47 -3.27 0.48 18.53
CA PHE A 47 -3.61 1.82 18.05
C PHE A 47 -5.09 1.99 17.71
N SER A 48 -5.85 0.91 17.69
CA SER A 48 -7.24 0.92 17.22
C SER A 48 -8.20 1.68 18.14
N GLU A 49 -7.84 1.85 19.40
CA GLU A 49 -8.64 2.60 20.38
C GLU A 49 -8.23 4.07 20.47
N ASP A 50 -7.09 4.43 19.91
CA ASP A 50 -6.62 5.82 19.91
C ASP A 50 -7.19 6.57 18.71
N ARG A 51 -8.05 7.56 18.99
CA ARG A 51 -8.74 8.33 17.95
C ARG A 51 -7.79 9.06 17.01
N SER A 52 -6.62 9.48 17.50
CA SER A 52 -5.66 10.20 16.65
C SER A 52 -5.01 9.27 15.63
N PHE A 53 -4.68 8.05 16.01
CA PHE A 53 -4.14 7.05 15.10
C PHE A 53 -5.18 6.56 14.09
N VAL A 54 -6.43 6.35 14.55
CA VAL A 54 -7.54 5.98 13.65
C VAL A 54 -7.79 7.10 12.64
N ALA A 55 -7.81 8.35 13.08
CA ALA A 55 -8.01 9.50 12.20
C ALA A 55 -6.90 9.62 11.16
N LYS A 56 -5.64 9.45 11.55
CA LYS A 56 -4.50 9.44 10.63
C LYS A 56 -4.63 8.34 9.59
N PHE A 57 -4.95 7.14 10.04
CA PHE A 57 -5.10 5.97 9.19
C PHE A 57 -6.18 6.19 8.13
N ARG A 58 -7.33 6.73 8.54
CA ARG A 58 -8.43 7.04 7.62
C ARG A 58 -8.10 8.19 6.68
N THR A 59 -7.42 9.23 7.17
CA THR A 59 -7.01 10.37 6.36
C THR A 59 -6.03 9.95 5.25
N GLU A 60 -5.10 9.05 5.56
CA GLU A 60 -4.19 8.47 4.57
C GLU A 60 -4.98 7.85 3.41
N ALA A 61 -5.94 7.00 3.74
CA ALA A 61 -6.76 6.35 2.73
C ALA A 61 -7.59 7.35 1.92
N GLN A 62 -8.22 8.32 2.60
CA GLN A 62 -9.04 9.33 1.93
C GLN A 62 -8.22 10.22 1.01
N SER A 63 -7.01 10.58 1.41
CA SER A 63 -6.12 11.41 0.60
C SER A 63 -5.72 10.71 -0.70
N ALA A 64 -5.49 9.41 -0.65
CA ALA A 64 -5.03 8.64 -1.80
C ALA A 64 -6.17 8.02 -2.61
N ALA A 65 -7.40 8.01 -2.09
CA ALA A 65 -8.53 7.30 -2.72
C ALA A 65 -8.88 7.80 -4.11
N GLY A 66 -8.59 9.06 -4.42
CA GLY A 66 -8.85 9.65 -5.74
C GLY A 66 -7.69 9.50 -6.73
N LEU A 67 -6.60 8.87 -6.31
CA LEU A 67 -5.43 8.71 -7.18
C LEU A 67 -5.52 7.42 -7.97
N GLU A 68 -5.66 7.54 -9.29
CA GLU A 68 -5.60 6.41 -10.22
C GLU A 68 -4.46 6.67 -11.20
N HIS A 69 -3.40 5.86 -11.13
CA HIS A 69 -2.26 5.99 -12.02
C HIS A 69 -1.48 4.68 -12.03
N PRO A 70 -0.89 4.28 -13.18
CA PRO A 70 -0.12 3.04 -13.28
C PRO A 70 1.08 2.97 -12.32
N ASN A 71 1.61 4.12 -11.91
CA ASN A 71 2.76 4.20 -11.01
C ASN A 71 2.37 4.55 -9.56
N ILE A 72 1.11 4.36 -9.20
CA ILE A 72 0.60 4.53 -7.84
C ILE A 72 -0.17 3.27 -7.45
N VAL A 73 0.01 2.79 -6.21
CA VAL A 73 -0.82 1.72 -5.66
C VAL A 73 -2.20 2.30 -5.38
N ASN A 74 -3.22 1.80 -6.07
CA ASN A 74 -4.59 2.31 -5.94
C ASN A 74 -5.24 1.84 -4.65
N ILE A 75 -6.01 2.73 -4.02
CA ILE A 75 -6.86 2.38 -2.87
C ILE A 75 -8.25 2.08 -3.39
N TYR A 76 -8.79 0.92 -2.99
CA TYR A 76 -10.09 0.46 -3.45
C TYR A 76 -11.21 0.74 -2.46
N ASP A 77 -10.94 0.60 -1.16
CA ASP A 77 -11.97 0.70 -0.14
C ASP A 77 -11.36 0.96 1.25
N VAL A 78 -12.20 1.42 2.17
CA VAL A 78 -11.84 1.63 3.57
C VAL A 78 -12.97 1.06 4.41
N GLY A 79 -12.65 0.33 5.46
CA GLY A 79 -13.67 -0.25 6.30
C GLY A 79 -13.27 -0.37 7.75
N SER A 80 -14.26 -0.69 8.57
CA SER A 80 -14.05 -1.07 9.95
C SER A 80 -15.05 -2.18 10.32
N GLU A 81 -14.59 -3.15 11.08
CA GLU A 81 -15.39 -4.28 11.49
C GLU A 81 -14.92 -4.72 12.87
N GLU A 82 -15.84 -4.78 13.84
CA GLU A 82 -15.55 -5.20 15.21
C GLU A 82 -14.33 -4.50 15.82
N GLY A 83 -14.23 -3.19 15.62
CA GLY A 83 -13.10 -2.40 16.12
C GLY A 83 -11.82 -2.48 15.30
N LEU A 84 -11.82 -3.27 14.23
CA LEU A 84 -10.69 -3.41 13.32
C LEU A 84 -10.83 -2.40 12.18
N HIS A 85 -9.83 -1.54 12.00
CA HIS A 85 -9.80 -0.57 10.91
C HIS A 85 -8.88 -1.05 9.81
N TYR A 86 -9.34 -1.01 8.56
CA TYR A 86 -8.57 -1.53 7.44
C TYR A 86 -8.75 -0.71 6.16
N ILE A 87 -7.75 -0.81 5.29
CA ILE A 87 -7.73 -0.19 3.96
C ILE A 87 -7.51 -1.29 2.94
N VAL A 88 -8.37 -1.36 1.94
CA VAL A 88 -8.23 -2.31 0.83
C VAL A 88 -7.57 -1.60 -0.33
N MET A 89 -6.50 -2.17 -0.86
CA MET A 89 -5.74 -1.56 -1.93
C MET A 89 -5.28 -2.59 -2.96
N GLU A 90 -4.76 -2.09 -4.04
CA GLU A 90 -4.19 -2.90 -5.11
C GLU A 90 -3.12 -3.83 -4.56
N TYR A 91 -3.19 -5.12 -4.91
CA TYR A 91 -2.12 -6.06 -4.63
C TYR A 91 -1.10 -6.01 -5.76
N VAL A 92 0.13 -5.70 -5.44
CA VAL A 92 1.24 -5.69 -6.39
C VAL A 92 2.15 -6.87 -6.07
N GLU A 93 2.23 -7.83 -7.00
CA GLU A 93 3.15 -8.94 -6.86
C GLU A 93 4.56 -8.47 -7.18
N GLY A 94 5.41 -8.39 -6.17
CA GLY A 94 6.75 -7.85 -6.30
C GLY A 94 7.39 -7.60 -4.95
N ILE A 95 8.41 -6.76 -4.95
CA ILE A 95 9.18 -6.42 -3.75
C ILE A 95 9.35 -4.90 -3.66
N THR A 96 9.69 -4.41 -2.47
CA THR A 96 10.02 -2.99 -2.31
C THR A 96 11.32 -2.66 -3.03
N LEU A 97 11.48 -1.40 -3.39
CA LEU A 97 12.75 -0.92 -3.97
C LEU A 97 13.89 -1.14 -2.98
N LYS A 98 13.65 -0.99 -1.68
CA LYS A 98 14.66 -1.26 -0.66
C LYS A 98 15.17 -2.69 -0.76
N THR A 99 14.28 -3.68 -0.79
CA THR A 99 14.64 -5.09 -0.92
C THR A 99 15.36 -5.35 -2.24
N TYR A 100 14.91 -4.75 -3.32
CA TYR A 100 15.52 -4.89 -4.63
C TYR A 100 16.97 -4.40 -4.64
N ILE A 101 17.23 -3.23 -4.05
CA ILE A 101 18.59 -2.67 -3.94
C ILE A 101 19.46 -3.58 -3.07
N GLU A 102 18.93 -4.06 -1.94
CA GLU A 102 19.69 -4.99 -1.06
C GLU A 102 20.10 -6.27 -1.78
N LYS A 103 19.20 -6.80 -2.61
CA LYS A 103 19.49 -8.02 -3.38
C LYS A 103 20.50 -7.80 -4.51
N LYS A 104 20.44 -6.66 -5.17
CA LYS A 104 21.33 -6.34 -6.29
C LYS A 104 22.67 -5.73 -5.87
N GLY A 105 22.70 -5.13 -4.68
CA GLY A 105 23.84 -4.37 -4.20
C GLY A 105 23.88 -2.97 -4.79
N GLN A 106 23.94 -2.84 -6.10
CA GLN A 106 23.97 -1.56 -6.80
C GLN A 106 23.14 -1.64 -8.07
N LEU A 107 22.33 -0.61 -8.33
CA LEU A 107 21.54 -0.52 -9.56
C LEU A 107 22.41 0.05 -10.69
N SER A 108 22.16 -0.41 -11.92
CA SER A 108 22.77 0.19 -13.10
C SER A 108 22.19 1.60 -13.31
N PHE A 109 22.94 2.42 -14.06
CA PHE A 109 22.44 3.76 -14.42
C PHE A 109 21.10 3.69 -15.16
N LYS A 110 20.98 2.80 -16.13
CA LYS A 110 19.76 2.62 -16.91
C LYS A 110 18.58 2.22 -16.04
N GLU A 111 18.79 1.31 -15.11
CA GLU A 111 17.78 0.83 -14.18
C GLU A 111 17.33 1.93 -13.23
N SER A 112 18.29 2.67 -12.68
CA SER A 112 18.00 3.80 -11.77
C SER A 112 17.17 4.88 -12.45
N VAL A 113 17.49 5.21 -13.70
CA VAL A 113 16.75 6.21 -14.48
C VAL A 113 15.33 5.72 -14.76
N SER A 114 15.16 4.47 -15.15
CA SER A 114 13.83 3.89 -15.39
C SER A 114 12.94 3.96 -14.15
N ILE A 115 13.48 3.57 -13.01
CA ILE A 115 12.76 3.61 -11.73
C ILE A 115 12.40 5.06 -11.37
N ALA A 116 13.36 5.98 -11.48
CA ALA A 116 13.15 7.38 -11.15
C ALA A 116 12.07 8.02 -12.02
N ILE A 117 12.03 7.71 -13.31
CA ILE A 117 11.01 8.22 -14.23
C ILE A 117 9.63 7.75 -13.80
N GLN A 118 9.48 6.47 -13.48
CA GLN A 118 8.19 5.92 -13.07
C GLN A 118 7.72 6.50 -11.73
N VAL A 119 8.63 6.65 -10.77
CA VAL A 119 8.32 7.30 -9.49
C VAL A 119 7.89 8.75 -9.71
N ALA A 120 8.61 9.48 -10.55
CA ALA A 120 8.28 10.88 -10.86
C ALA A 120 6.90 11.01 -11.50
N ARG A 121 6.53 10.11 -12.39
CA ARG A 121 5.20 10.09 -13.00
C ARG A 121 4.10 9.88 -11.99
N GLY A 122 4.30 8.98 -11.04
CA GLY A 122 3.35 8.76 -9.94
C GLY A 122 3.22 9.99 -9.05
N ILE A 123 4.34 10.59 -8.68
CA ILE A 123 4.37 11.81 -7.87
C ILE A 123 3.69 12.97 -8.61
N GLU A 124 3.94 13.13 -9.89
CA GLU A 124 3.31 14.17 -10.71
C GLU A 124 1.78 14.00 -10.71
N ALA A 125 1.29 12.78 -10.87
CA ALA A 125 -0.15 12.51 -10.84
C ALA A 125 -0.76 12.93 -9.50
N ALA A 126 -0.06 12.68 -8.39
CA ALA A 126 -0.50 13.09 -7.07
C ALA A 126 -0.48 14.62 -6.92
N HIS A 127 0.59 15.26 -7.36
CA HIS A 127 0.72 16.74 -7.30
C HIS A 127 -0.37 17.42 -8.14
N ASN A 128 -0.74 16.87 -9.27
CA ASN A 128 -1.84 17.41 -10.10
C ASN A 128 -3.19 17.36 -9.37
N LYS A 129 -3.32 16.52 -8.35
CA LYS A 129 -4.48 16.45 -7.47
C LYS A 129 -4.24 17.17 -6.14
N GLN A 130 -3.17 17.95 -6.04
CA GLN A 130 -2.79 18.70 -4.84
C GLN A 130 -2.49 17.80 -3.63
N ILE A 131 -2.00 16.59 -3.88
CA ILE A 131 -1.60 15.63 -2.85
C ILE A 131 -0.09 15.52 -2.86
N THR A 132 0.53 15.79 -1.70
CA THR A 132 1.97 15.67 -1.50
C THR A 132 2.24 14.39 -0.71
N HIS A 133 3.17 13.57 -1.16
CA HIS A 133 3.47 12.29 -0.51
C HIS A 133 4.06 12.46 0.89
N ARG A 134 5.13 13.24 1.01
CA ARG A 134 5.86 13.60 2.24
C ARG A 134 6.72 12.50 2.85
N ASP A 135 6.75 11.30 2.27
CA ASP A 135 7.57 10.20 2.79
C ASP A 135 8.09 9.30 1.66
N ILE A 136 8.61 9.90 0.58
CA ILE A 136 9.19 9.13 -0.52
C ILE A 136 10.50 8.49 -0.06
N LYS A 137 10.55 7.19 -0.09
CA LYS A 137 11.73 6.39 0.28
C LYS A 137 11.61 4.99 -0.33
N PRO A 138 12.72 4.23 -0.42
CA PRO A 138 12.69 2.91 -1.07
C PRO A 138 11.70 1.92 -0.46
N GLN A 139 11.35 2.06 0.82
CA GLN A 139 10.36 1.21 1.48
C GLN A 139 8.94 1.46 0.94
N ASN A 140 8.68 2.67 0.41
CA ASN A 140 7.36 3.07 -0.10
C ASN A 140 7.28 3.02 -1.62
N ILE A 141 8.18 2.28 -2.26
CA ILE A 141 8.19 2.05 -3.69
C ILE A 141 8.22 0.54 -3.91
N ILE A 142 7.29 0.04 -4.74
CA ILE A 142 7.19 -1.38 -5.05
C ILE A 142 7.56 -1.59 -6.51
N ILE A 143 8.38 -2.61 -6.76
CA ILE A 143 8.72 -3.04 -8.12
C ILE A 143 8.01 -4.37 -8.36
N SER A 144 7.11 -4.40 -9.35
CA SER A 144 6.39 -5.61 -9.69
C SER A 144 7.30 -6.61 -10.41
N THR A 145 6.87 -7.86 -10.43
CA THR A 145 7.56 -8.93 -11.19
C THR A 145 7.63 -8.62 -12.69
N GLU A 146 6.78 -7.72 -13.17
CA GLU A 146 6.78 -7.27 -14.58
C GLU A 146 7.62 -6.00 -14.80
N GLY A 147 8.32 -5.54 -13.78
CA GLY A 147 9.16 -4.34 -13.86
C GLY A 147 8.42 -3.02 -13.73
N LYS A 148 7.14 -3.04 -13.36
CA LYS A 148 6.37 -1.82 -13.13
C LYS A 148 6.64 -1.27 -11.73
N VAL A 149 6.90 0.02 -11.65
CA VAL A 149 7.21 0.70 -10.39
C VAL A 149 5.98 1.45 -9.90
N LYS A 150 5.63 1.25 -8.62
CA LYS A 150 4.45 1.89 -8.00
C LYS A 150 4.81 2.51 -6.67
N VAL A 151 4.33 3.73 -6.46
CA VAL A 151 4.49 4.44 -5.18
C VAL A 151 3.30 4.13 -4.29
N THR A 152 3.57 3.88 -3.03
CA THR A 152 2.53 3.60 -2.03
C THR A 152 2.66 4.52 -0.81
N ASP A 153 1.70 4.45 0.08
CA ASP A 153 1.68 5.17 1.36
C ASP A 153 1.66 6.70 1.23
N PHE A 154 0.82 7.23 0.34
CA PHE A 154 0.57 8.66 0.22
C PHE A 154 -0.15 9.18 1.48
N GLY A 155 0.24 10.39 1.93
CA GLY A 155 -0.49 11.10 2.99
C GLY A 155 -0.12 10.74 4.42
N ILE A 156 0.97 10.01 4.65
CA ILE A 156 1.36 9.50 5.97
C ILE A 156 2.11 10.51 6.84
N ALA A 157 2.46 11.63 6.37
CA ALA A 157 3.33 12.54 7.13
C ALA A 157 2.69 13.05 8.44
#